data_fd597525155ccda927b494500d3bbcb6
#
_entry.id   fd597525155ccda927b494500d3bbcb6
#
_cell.length_a   1.000
_cell.length_b   1.000
_cell.length_c   1.000
_cell.angle_alpha   90.00
_cell.angle_beta   90.00
_cell.angle_gamma   90.00
#
_symmetry.space_group_name_H-M   'P 1'
#
loop_
_entity.id
_entity.type
_entity.pdbx_description
1 polymer ?
#
loop_
_entity_poly.entity_id
_entity_poly.type
_entity_poly.pdbx_seq_one_letter_code
_entity_poly.pdbx_strand_id
1 'polypeptide(L)'
;FLLMFYYVPSVEQAHNRMLDLSGTVAFGTLLRNMHRWGAHAMVAIVGLHLCRVFYTGSYRAPREFNWIVGVILGLLTLVASFTGYLLPWDQLAFWAITVGTAIAGYAPFVGDEVRYLLLGDRVVGQEALIRFYVLHVAVIPAAISLLVGVHFWRIRKDGGLSRPEGADLPEAQAQFPEAALGKAEGLAPAAKTQKSRQFGVMGLVRGPFNKVGNTPDNTVYSWPNLFIAELFCFALTVVAILVMSLVLNAPLEAPADATHPPNPSKAPWYFLGLQEMVSYSAFWGGIGIPTLYVVLLVLLPYLDRGTRGTGIWFSRHRLLANTIFTLLLITNLVFMIIGSFFRGPNWALVTPW
;
A
#
# COMPACT_ATOMS: atom_id res chain seq x y z
N PHE A 1 5.66 -15.83 10.83
CA PHE A 1 6.32 -17.11 11.18
C PHE A 1 5.48 -17.93 12.14
N LEU A 2 5.01 -17.41 13.30
CA LEU A 2 4.29 -18.21 14.29
C LEU A 2 3.09 -18.98 13.72
N LEU A 3 2.29 -18.35 12.86
CA LEU A 3 1.14 -19.02 12.25
C LEU A 3 1.55 -20.18 11.32
N MET A 4 2.73 -20.13 10.71
CA MET A 4 3.23 -21.21 9.83
C MET A 4 3.41 -22.54 10.55
N PHE A 5 3.72 -22.53 11.85
CA PHE A 5 3.90 -23.76 12.64
C PHE A 5 2.59 -24.53 12.83
N TYR A 6 1.46 -23.86 12.73
CA TYR A 6 0.14 -24.44 12.95
C TYR A 6 -0.65 -24.67 11.66
N TYR A 7 -0.23 -24.06 10.57
CA TYR A 7 -0.94 -24.14 9.29
C TYR A 7 -0.45 -25.31 8.42
N VAL A 8 -1.40 -26.03 7.82
CA VAL A 8 -1.12 -27.10 6.88
C VAL A 8 -1.79 -26.75 5.53
N PRO A 9 -1.04 -26.56 4.44
CA PRO A 9 -1.57 -26.17 3.14
C PRO A 9 -2.20 -27.39 2.41
N SER A 10 -3.27 -27.92 2.98
CA SER A 10 -4.05 -29.03 2.45
C SER A 10 -5.51 -28.64 2.40
N VAL A 11 -6.20 -28.86 1.29
CA VAL A 11 -7.63 -28.56 1.13
C VAL A 11 -8.49 -29.29 2.17
N GLU A 12 -8.04 -30.45 2.65
CA GLU A 12 -8.73 -31.24 3.67
C GLU A 12 -8.50 -30.71 5.10
N GLN A 13 -7.34 -30.09 5.34
CA GLN A 13 -6.90 -29.74 6.69
C GLN A 13 -6.88 -28.23 6.98
N ALA A 14 -6.69 -27.38 5.98
CA ALA A 14 -6.46 -25.97 6.18
C ALA A 14 -7.53 -25.30 7.06
N HIS A 15 -8.81 -25.54 6.77
CA HIS A 15 -9.92 -25.02 7.55
C HIS A 15 -9.91 -25.54 9.00
N ASN A 16 -9.72 -26.86 9.19
CA ASN A 16 -9.67 -27.48 10.52
C ASN A 16 -8.49 -26.95 11.34
N ARG A 17 -7.33 -26.70 10.71
CA ARG A 17 -6.17 -26.08 11.39
C ARG A 17 -6.44 -24.65 11.85
N MET A 18 -7.32 -23.91 11.15
CA MET A 18 -7.77 -22.59 11.65
C MET A 18 -8.69 -22.70 12.85
N LEU A 19 -9.55 -23.75 12.89
CA LEU A 19 -10.35 -24.04 14.08
C LEU A 19 -9.47 -24.48 15.27
N ASP A 20 -8.51 -25.40 15.03
CA ASP A 20 -7.56 -25.85 16.05
C ASP A 20 -6.77 -24.66 16.61
N LEU A 21 -6.23 -23.82 15.74
CA LEU A 21 -5.50 -22.62 16.14
C LEU A 21 -6.35 -21.72 17.06
N SER A 22 -7.63 -21.56 16.75
CA SER A 22 -8.53 -20.69 17.52
C SER A 22 -9.08 -21.34 18.78
N GLY A 23 -9.16 -22.67 18.84
CA GLY A 23 -9.81 -23.40 19.93
C GLY A 23 -8.85 -24.07 20.91
N THR A 24 -7.72 -24.60 20.43
CA THR A 24 -6.84 -25.46 21.25
C THR A 24 -5.46 -24.85 21.52
N VAL A 25 -4.98 -23.94 20.67
CA VAL A 25 -3.66 -23.33 20.82
C VAL A 25 -3.74 -22.12 21.74
N ALA A 26 -2.90 -22.12 22.80
CA ALA A 26 -2.82 -20.98 23.70
C ALA A 26 -2.47 -19.69 22.92
N PHE A 27 -3.26 -18.64 23.10
CA PHE A 27 -3.16 -17.39 22.36
C PHE A 27 -3.34 -17.49 20.84
N GLY A 28 -3.76 -18.63 20.30
CA GLY A 28 -3.92 -18.85 18.86
C GLY A 28 -4.93 -17.89 18.21
N THR A 29 -6.10 -17.69 18.87
CA THR A 29 -7.10 -16.68 18.44
C THR A 29 -6.49 -15.28 18.39
N LEU A 30 -5.74 -14.89 19.43
CA LEU A 30 -5.08 -13.58 19.46
C LEU A 30 -4.08 -13.41 18.33
N LEU A 31 -3.22 -14.41 18.08
CA LEU A 31 -2.24 -14.38 16.99
C LEU A 31 -2.93 -14.26 15.61
N ARG A 32 -4.00 -15.02 15.39
CA ARG A 32 -4.77 -14.96 14.15
C ARG A 32 -5.42 -13.59 13.97
N ASN A 33 -6.04 -13.05 15.03
CA ASN A 33 -6.66 -11.73 15.03
C ASN A 33 -5.63 -10.62 14.76
N MET A 34 -4.48 -10.64 15.47
CA MET A 34 -3.40 -9.67 15.26
C MET A 34 -2.88 -9.69 13.81
N HIS A 35 -2.73 -10.87 13.23
CA HIS A 35 -2.33 -10.99 11.84
C HIS A 35 -3.37 -10.37 10.89
N ARG A 36 -4.64 -10.69 11.08
CA ARG A 36 -5.75 -10.16 10.29
C ARG A 36 -5.86 -8.64 10.39
N TRP A 37 -5.94 -8.12 11.61
CA TRP A 37 -6.09 -6.66 11.82
C TRP A 37 -4.83 -5.89 11.46
N GLY A 38 -3.66 -6.48 11.65
CA GLY A 38 -2.39 -5.94 11.16
C GLY A 38 -2.36 -5.81 9.64
N ALA A 39 -2.87 -6.80 8.90
CA ALA A 39 -2.99 -6.74 7.44
C ALA A 39 -3.95 -5.62 6.99
N HIS A 40 -5.12 -5.48 7.64
CA HIS A 40 -6.05 -4.38 7.36
C HIS A 40 -5.42 -3.00 7.62
N ALA A 41 -4.74 -2.86 8.76
CA ALA A 41 -4.04 -1.63 9.11
C ALA A 41 -2.91 -1.32 8.10
N MET A 42 -2.15 -2.32 7.67
CA MET A 42 -1.08 -2.16 6.68
C MET A 42 -1.63 -1.64 5.35
N VAL A 43 -2.71 -2.22 4.83
CA VAL A 43 -3.34 -1.74 3.58
C VAL A 43 -3.82 -0.29 3.72
N ALA A 44 -4.49 0.04 4.83
CA ALA A 44 -4.97 1.40 5.08
C ALA A 44 -3.83 2.41 5.19
N ILE A 45 -2.77 2.09 5.96
CA ILE A 45 -1.63 2.99 6.18
C ILE A 45 -0.81 3.16 4.89
N VAL A 46 -0.61 2.10 4.10
CA VAL A 46 0.08 2.18 2.79
C VAL A 46 -0.72 3.08 1.84
N GLY A 47 -2.05 2.96 1.81
CA GLY A 47 -2.92 3.86 1.04
C GLY A 47 -2.80 5.32 1.47
N LEU A 48 -2.85 5.59 2.77
CA LEU A 48 -2.65 6.94 3.33
C LEU A 48 -1.24 7.48 3.06
N HIS A 49 -0.22 6.62 3.14
CA HIS A 49 1.15 6.98 2.79
C HIS A 49 1.27 7.37 1.31
N LEU A 50 0.66 6.61 0.40
CA LEU A 50 0.60 6.95 -1.02
C LEU A 50 -0.06 8.31 -1.22
N CYS A 51 -1.20 8.58 -0.58
CA CYS A 51 -1.89 9.86 -0.61
C CYS A 51 -0.98 11.01 -0.13
N ARG A 52 -0.28 10.82 1.00
CA ARG A 52 0.67 11.82 1.52
C ARG A 52 1.75 12.14 0.50
N VAL A 53 2.42 11.11 -0.04
CA VAL A 53 3.50 11.30 -1.03
C VAL A 53 2.98 11.97 -2.29
N PHE A 54 1.77 11.61 -2.73
CA PHE A 54 1.15 12.25 -3.89
C PHE A 54 0.81 13.71 -3.65
N TYR A 55 0.02 14.03 -2.61
CA TYR A 55 -0.46 15.39 -2.36
C TYR A 55 0.65 16.37 -2.03
N THR A 56 1.77 15.90 -1.49
CA THR A 56 2.97 16.73 -1.27
C THR A 56 3.90 16.80 -2.48
N GLY A 57 3.65 16.05 -3.56
CA GLY A 57 4.52 16.00 -4.73
C GLY A 57 5.90 15.38 -4.44
N SER A 58 6.01 14.57 -3.39
CA SER A 58 7.27 14.00 -2.94
C SER A 58 7.83 12.91 -3.86
N TYR A 59 7.09 12.51 -4.90
CA TYR A 59 7.52 11.58 -5.94
C TYR A 59 8.38 12.21 -7.05
N ARG A 60 8.44 13.55 -7.10
CA ARG A 60 9.19 14.28 -8.13
C ARG A 60 10.69 14.16 -7.93
N ALA A 61 11.44 14.60 -8.96
CA ALA A 61 12.91 14.56 -8.97
C ALA A 61 13.52 14.99 -7.61
N PRO A 62 14.49 14.22 -7.10
CA PRO A 62 15.19 13.04 -7.64
C PRO A 62 14.57 11.71 -7.13
N ARG A 63 13.29 11.68 -6.76
CA ARG A 63 12.65 10.56 -6.04
C ARG A 63 11.81 9.66 -6.93
N GLU A 64 11.90 9.83 -8.26
CA GLU A 64 11.11 9.08 -9.25
C GLU A 64 11.28 7.57 -9.08
N PHE A 65 12.53 7.11 -8.96
CA PHE A 65 12.80 5.70 -8.75
C PHE A 65 12.20 5.18 -7.44
N ASN A 66 12.32 5.95 -6.36
CA ASN A 66 11.77 5.57 -5.07
C ASN A 66 10.23 5.53 -5.06
N TRP A 67 9.60 6.40 -5.85
CA TRP A 67 8.17 6.36 -6.07
C TRP A 67 7.74 5.05 -6.76
N ILE A 68 8.45 4.63 -7.83
CA ILE A 68 8.16 3.37 -8.53
C ILE A 68 8.30 2.19 -7.57
N VAL A 69 9.37 2.16 -6.77
CA VAL A 69 9.53 1.14 -5.71
C VAL A 69 8.35 1.16 -4.74
N GLY A 70 7.88 2.35 -4.33
CA GLY A 70 6.71 2.51 -3.48
C GLY A 70 5.40 1.99 -4.11
N VAL A 71 5.19 2.22 -5.41
CA VAL A 71 4.04 1.68 -6.15
C VAL A 71 4.09 0.15 -6.18
N ILE A 72 5.25 -0.44 -6.46
CA ILE A 72 5.44 -1.90 -6.44
C ILE A 72 5.18 -2.46 -5.03
N LEU A 73 5.68 -1.81 -3.97
CA LEU A 73 5.41 -2.19 -2.58
C LEU A 73 3.92 -2.14 -2.26
N GLY A 74 3.20 -1.11 -2.73
CA GLY A 74 1.75 -1.01 -2.58
C GLY A 74 1.02 -2.18 -3.26
N LEU A 75 1.41 -2.54 -4.49
CA LEU A 75 0.86 -3.69 -5.19
C LEU A 75 1.16 -5.00 -4.47
N LEU A 76 2.41 -5.21 -4.02
CA LEU A 76 2.78 -6.39 -3.25
C LEU A 76 2.01 -6.49 -1.93
N THR A 77 1.69 -5.37 -1.28
CA THR A 77 0.84 -5.34 -0.09
C THR A 77 -0.57 -5.84 -0.39
N LEU A 78 -1.17 -5.41 -1.51
CA LEU A 78 -2.48 -5.91 -1.96
C LEU A 78 -2.42 -7.40 -2.33
N VAL A 79 -1.39 -7.83 -3.05
CA VAL A 79 -1.20 -9.25 -3.41
C VAL A 79 -0.96 -10.10 -2.16
N ALA A 80 -0.18 -9.61 -1.17
CA ALA A 80 -0.02 -10.28 0.12
C ALA A 80 -1.36 -10.43 0.84
N SER A 81 -2.18 -9.38 0.87
CA SER A 81 -3.51 -9.42 1.48
C SER A 81 -4.43 -10.40 0.76
N PHE A 82 -4.40 -10.45 -0.58
CA PHE A 82 -5.16 -11.41 -1.38
C PHE A 82 -4.72 -12.85 -1.11
N THR A 83 -3.42 -13.15 -1.24
CA THR A 83 -2.90 -14.50 -1.06
C THR A 83 -3.13 -15.03 0.36
N GLY A 84 -3.01 -14.18 1.38
CA GLY A 84 -3.27 -14.56 2.77
C GLY A 84 -4.76 -14.78 3.09
N TYR A 85 -5.63 -14.00 2.45
CA TYR A 85 -7.07 -14.15 2.59
C TYR A 85 -7.58 -15.53 2.12
N LEU A 86 -6.86 -16.17 1.20
CA LEU A 86 -7.23 -17.44 0.59
C LEU A 86 -6.85 -18.67 1.45
N LEU A 87 -5.94 -18.53 2.40
CA LEU A 87 -5.36 -19.65 3.13
C LEU A 87 -6.31 -20.36 4.11
N PRO A 88 -7.30 -19.71 4.76
CA PRO A 88 -8.25 -20.41 5.61
C PRO A 88 -9.06 -21.50 4.93
N TRP A 89 -9.15 -21.48 3.62
CA TRP A 89 -9.89 -22.43 2.78
C TRP A 89 -11.36 -22.57 3.21
N ASP A 90 -11.94 -21.45 3.58
CA ASP A 90 -13.36 -21.30 3.84
C ASP A 90 -14.14 -20.90 2.58
N GLN A 91 -15.42 -20.70 2.68
CA GLN A 91 -16.30 -20.33 1.56
C GLN A 91 -15.83 -19.06 0.84
N LEU A 92 -15.51 -18.00 1.60
CA LEU A 92 -15.07 -16.76 1.01
C LEU A 92 -13.69 -16.88 0.34
N ALA A 93 -12.77 -17.65 0.94
CA ALA A 93 -11.45 -17.94 0.39
C ALA A 93 -11.55 -18.65 -0.97
N PHE A 94 -12.31 -19.73 -1.04
CA PHE A 94 -12.49 -20.52 -2.27
C PHE A 94 -13.08 -19.67 -3.42
N TRP A 95 -14.14 -18.92 -3.13
CA TRP A 95 -14.78 -18.08 -4.15
C TRP A 95 -13.94 -16.87 -4.53
N ALA A 96 -13.12 -16.33 -3.61
CA ALA A 96 -12.15 -15.28 -3.93
C ALA A 96 -11.05 -15.76 -4.89
N ILE A 97 -10.53 -16.99 -4.71
CA ILE A 97 -9.59 -17.61 -5.68
C ILE A 97 -10.28 -17.78 -7.03
N THR A 98 -11.48 -18.34 -7.03
CA THR A 98 -12.23 -18.61 -8.25
C THR A 98 -12.45 -17.34 -9.06
N VAL A 99 -12.95 -16.27 -8.42
CA VAL A 99 -13.19 -14.99 -9.08
C VAL A 99 -11.89 -14.29 -9.45
N GLY A 100 -10.92 -14.21 -8.51
CA GLY A 100 -9.66 -13.51 -8.75
C GLY A 100 -8.84 -14.12 -9.90
N THR A 101 -8.78 -15.45 -9.97
CA THR A 101 -8.08 -16.12 -11.10
C THR A 101 -8.87 -16.08 -12.40
N ALA A 102 -10.22 -16.06 -12.34
CA ALA A 102 -11.04 -15.82 -13.52
C ALA A 102 -10.80 -14.39 -14.07
N ILE A 103 -10.68 -13.38 -13.22
CA ILE A 103 -10.31 -12.02 -13.66
C ILE A 103 -8.96 -12.03 -14.38
N ALA A 104 -7.94 -12.73 -13.84
CA ALA A 104 -6.63 -12.84 -14.48
C ALA A 104 -6.75 -13.51 -15.88
N GLY A 105 -7.68 -14.43 -16.05
CA GLY A 105 -7.99 -15.07 -17.33
C GLY A 105 -8.49 -14.10 -18.42
N TYR A 106 -8.97 -12.90 -18.07
CA TYR A 106 -9.35 -11.88 -19.06
C TYR A 106 -8.16 -11.09 -19.62
N ALA A 107 -6.92 -11.36 -19.16
CA ALA A 107 -5.74 -10.69 -19.72
C ALA A 107 -5.57 -11.04 -21.19
N PRO A 108 -5.43 -10.04 -22.10
CA PRO A 108 -5.30 -10.32 -23.53
C PRO A 108 -4.09 -11.19 -23.82
N PHE A 109 -4.27 -12.14 -24.72
CA PHE A 109 -3.24 -13.06 -25.26
C PHE A 109 -2.64 -14.07 -24.28
N VAL A 110 -2.62 -13.81 -22.99
CA VAL A 110 -1.93 -14.65 -21.99
C VAL A 110 -2.82 -15.03 -20.79
N GLY A 111 -4.12 -14.72 -20.85
CA GLY A 111 -5.03 -14.88 -19.70
C GLY A 111 -5.14 -16.32 -19.21
N ASP A 112 -5.31 -17.27 -20.11
CA ASP A 112 -5.44 -18.68 -19.77
C ASP A 112 -4.14 -19.24 -19.18
N GLU A 113 -2.99 -18.84 -19.70
CA GLU A 113 -1.66 -19.22 -19.19
C GLU A 113 -1.42 -18.64 -17.80
N VAL A 114 -1.77 -17.37 -17.60
CA VAL A 114 -1.67 -16.72 -16.28
C VAL A 114 -2.58 -17.39 -15.27
N ARG A 115 -3.82 -17.68 -15.65
CA ARG A 115 -4.75 -18.41 -14.79
C ARG A 115 -4.23 -19.80 -14.44
N TYR A 116 -3.75 -20.55 -15.44
CA TYR A 116 -3.15 -21.88 -15.23
C TYR A 116 -1.90 -21.81 -14.34
N LEU A 117 -1.05 -20.82 -14.53
CA LEU A 117 0.12 -20.59 -13.69
C LEU A 117 -0.28 -20.35 -12.22
N LEU A 118 -1.31 -19.56 -11.98
CA LEU A 118 -1.82 -19.26 -10.64
C LEU A 118 -2.46 -20.49 -9.98
N LEU A 119 -3.30 -21.20 -10.71
CA LEU A 119 -4.03 -22.35 -10.17
C LEU A 119 -3.17 -23.63 -10.10
N GLY A 120 -2.26 -23.84 -11.06
CA GLY A 120 -1.51 -25.08 -11.21
C GLY A 120 -2.32 -26.22 -11.80
N ASP A 121 -3.60 -26.01 -12.03
CA ASP A 121 -4.57 -26.90 -12.62
C ASP A 121 -5.64 -26.08 -13.36
N ARG A 122 -6.61 -26.76 -13.98
CA ARG A 122 -7.77 -26.13 -14.62
C ARG A 122 -8.84 -25.69 -13.62
N VAL A 123 -8.84 -26.28 -12.43
CA VAL A 123 -9.82 -26.04 -11.36
C VAL A 123 -9.12 -25.52 -10.10
N VAL A 124 -9.88 -24.84 -9.26
CA VAL A 124 -9.41 -24.42 -7.95
C VAL A 124 -9.33 -25.62 -7.02
N GLY A 125 -8.15 -25.89 -6.48
CA GLY A 125 -7.91 -27.08 -5.65
C GLY A 125 -6.59 -27.02 -4.90
N GLN A 126 -6.05 -28.20 -4.61
CA GLN A 126 -4.84 -28.38 -3.81
C GLN A 126 -3.63 -27.64 -4.39
N GLU A 127 -3.43 -27.67 -5.69
CA GLU A 127 -2.31 -27.02 -6.36
C GLU A 127 -2.35 -25.50 -6.18
N ALA A 128 -3.54 -24.91 -6.31
CA ALA A 128 -3.74 -23.48 -6.06
C ALA A 128 -3.40 -23.12 -4.60
N LEU A 129 -3.89 -23.90 -3.63
CA LEU A 129 -3.64 -23.64 -2.22
C LEU A 129 -2.15 -23.63 -1.88
N ILE A 130 -1.39 -24.63 -2.38
CA ILE A 130 0.06 -24.69 -2.15
C ILE A 130 0.76 -23.48 -2.77
N ARG A 131 0.42 -23.08 -3.99
CA ARG A 131 1.04 -21.95 -4.68
C ARG A 131 0.78 -20.63 -3.93
N PHE A 132 -0.47 -20.40 -3.54
CA PHE A 132 -0.81 -19.20 -2.78
C PHE A 132 -0.17 -19.18 -1.38
N TYR A 133 -0.04 -20.36 -0.74
CA TYR A 133 0.71 -20.48 0.51
C TYR A 133 2.17 -20.08 0.34
N VAL A 134 2.89 -20.65 -0.63
CA VAL A 134 4.30 -20.33 -0.88
C VAL A 134 4.48 -18.85 -1.25
N LEU A 135 3.59 -18.31 -2.07
CA LEU A 135 3.59 -16.87 -2.39
C LEU A 135 3.44 -16.03 -1.14
N HIS A 136 2.48 -16.36 -0.27
CA HIS A 136 2.16 -15.57 0.93
C HIS A 136 3.26 -15.63 1.99
N VAL A 137 3.83 -16.80 2.27
CA VAL A 137 4.74 -16.98 3.40
C VAL A 137 6.21 -16.76 3.06
N ALA A 138 6.58 -16.89 1.78
CA ALA A 138 7.97 -16.82 1.35
C ALA A 138 8.21 -15.76 0.29
N VAL A 139 7.62 -15.89 -0.90
CA VAL A 139 7.98 -15.08 -2.07
C VAL A 139 7.65 -13.60 -1.85
N ILE A 140 6.40 -13.29 -1.50
CA ILE A 140 5.95 -11.91 -1.32
C ILE A 140 6.63 -11.25 -0.12
N PRO A 141 6.71 -11.87 1.08
CA PRO A 141 7.45 -11.28 2.20
C PRO A 141 8.93 -11.04 1.90
N ALA A 142 9.60 -11.95 1.19
CA ALA A 142 10.98 -11.76 0.78
C ALA A 142 11.12 -10.56 -0.20
N ALA A 143 10.22 -10.46 -1.19
CA ALA A 143 10.20 -9.35 -2.14
C ALA A 143 9.90 -8.01 -1.44
N ILE A 144 8.92 -7.97 -0.54
CA ILE A 144 8.61 -6.77 0.26
C ILE A 144 9.83 -6.38 1.10
N SER A 145 10.46 -7.32 1.81
CA SER A 145 11.63 -7.03 2.66
C SER A 145 12.80 -6.45 1.87
N LEU A 146 13.08 -7.02 0.70
CA LEU A 146 14.12 -6.52 -0.20
C LEU A 146 13.80 -5.11 -0.69
N LEU A 147 12.58 -4.89 -1.18
CA LEU A 147 12.18 -3.59 -1.74
C LEU A 147 12.02 -2.51 -0.65
N VAL A 148 11.60 -2.86 0.57
CA VAL A 148 11.61 -1.93 1.72
C VAL A 148 13.03 -1.50 2.03
N GLY A 149 14.01 -2.42 2.01
CA GLY A 149 15.43 -2.09 2.15
C GLY A 149 15.90 -1.08 1.09
N VAL A 150 15.54 -1.32 -0.19
CA VAL A 150 15.83 -0.39 -1.30
C VAL A 150 15.11 0.94 -1.10
N HIS A 151 13.83 0.93 -0.68
CA HIS A 151 13.02 2.12 -0.45
C HIS A 151 13.63 3.02 0.63
N PHE A 152 14.01 2.48 1.78
CA PHE A 152 14.69 3.22 2.84
C PHE A 152 16.09 3.70 2.45
N TRP A 153 16.83 2.87 1.73
CA TRP A 153 18.13 3.30 1.21
C TRP A 153 18.00 4.52 0.29
N ARG A 154 16.99 4.51 -0.59
CA ARG A 154 16.71 5.66 -1.50
C ARG A 154 16.27 6.90 -0.73
N ILE A 155 15.43 6.77 0.30
CA ILE A 155 15.05 7.90 1.15
C ILE A 155 16.29 8.56 1.77
N ARG A 156 17.23 7.76 2.26
CA ARG A 156 18.48 8.29 2.82
C ARG A 156 19.38 8.94 1.76
N LYS A 157 19.44 8.36 0.57
CA LYS A 157 20.25 8.86 -0.54
C LYS A 157 19.69 10.14 -1.14
N ASP A 158 18.39 10.18 -1.42
CA ASP A 158 17.73 11.28 -2.13
C ASP A 158 17.26 12.39 -1.19
N GLY A 159 17.31 12.14 0.10
CA GLY A 159 16.84 13.03 1.16
C GLY A 159 15.33 12.95 1.40
N GLY A 160 14.93 13.08 2.66
CA GLY A 160 13.53 13.20 3.05
C GLY A 160 12.95 14.54 2.64
N LEU A 161 11.62 14.61 2.56
CA LEU A 161 10.87 15.83 2.31
C LEU A 161 9.91 16.03 3.47
N SER A 162 10.27 16.91 4.39
CA SER A 162 9.40 17.39 5.45
C SER A 162 9.03 18.82 5.15
N ARG A 163 7.81 19.21 5.54
CA ARG A 163 7.33 20.57 5.39
C ARG A 163 8.02 21.45 6.43
N PRO A 164 8.69 22.54 6.04
CA PRO A 164 9.21 23.51 7.00
C PRO A 164 8.07 24.16 7.77
N GLU A 165 8.30 24.46 9.03
CA GLU A 165 7.40 25.29 9.81
C GLU A 165 7.24 26.65 9.14
N GLY A 166 5.99 27.12 8.99
CA GLY A 166 5.71 28.39 8.30
C GLY A 166 5.74 28.35 6.77
N ALA A 167 5.91 27.19 6.15
CA ALA A 167 5.95 27.06 4.67
C ALA A 167 4.68 27.55 3.94
N ASP A 168 3.59 27.81 4.66
CA ASP A 168 2.33 28.37 4.12
C ASP A 168 2.27 29.89 4.21
N LEU A 169 3.17 30.51 4.93
CA LEU A 169 3.19 31.95 5.05
C LEU A 169 3.63 32.55 3.71
N PRO A 170 2.98 33.65 3.26
CA PRO A 170 3.36 34.34 2.04
C PRO A 170 4.86 34.72 2.00
N GLU A 171 5.42 35.05 3.13
CA GLU A 171 6.84 35.37 3.30
C GLU A 171 7.76 34.15 3.10
N ALA A 172 7.36 32.96 3.55
CA ALA A 172 8.11 31.74 3.31
C ALA A 172 8.06 31.33 1.83
N GLN A 173 6.96 31.58 1.14
CA GLN A 173 6.87 31.41 -0.31
C GLN A 173 7.74 32.41 -1.08
N ALA A 174 7.92 33.61 -0.56
CA ALA A 174 8.84 34.61 -1.09
C ALA A 174 10.32 34.28 -0.81
N GLN A 175 10.62 33.59 0.28
CA GLN A 175 11.98 33.15 0.63
C GLN A 175 12.47 31.97 -0.22
N PHE A 176 11.57 31.28 -0.96
CA PHE A 176 11.92 30.27 -1.96
C PHE A 176 11.60 30.76 -3.38
N PRO A 177 12.17 31.91 -3.82
CA PRO A 177 11.95 32.39 -5.16
C PRO A 177 12.55 31.42 -6.17
N GLU A 178 11.95 31.37 -7.35
CA GLU A 178 12.39 30.54 -8.47
C GLU A 178 13.90 30.67 -8.80
N ALA A 179 14.49 31.81 -8.47
CA ALA A 179 15.92 32.07 -8.60
C ALA A 179 16.79 31.22 -7.68
N ALA A 180 16.31 30.76 -6.54
CA ALA A 180 17.04 29.85 -5.65
C ALA A 180 17.10 28.42 -6.22
N LEU A 181 16.26 28.11 -7.19
CA LEU A 181 16.20 26.82 -7.87
C LEU A 181 17.17 26.71 -9.08
N GLY A 182 17.67 27.79 -9.58
CA GLY A 182 18.41 27.83 -10.85
C GLY A 182 19.86 28.29 -10.83
N LYS A 183 20.30 29.04 -9.82
CA LYS A 183 21.67 29.55 -9.78
C LYS A 183 22.25 29.48 -8.38
N ALA A 184 23.15 28.54 -8.19
CA ALA A 184 24.14 28.60 -7.10
C ALA A 184 25.23 29.68 -7.36
N GLU A 185 24.95 30.64 -8.23
CA GLU A 185 25.79 31.78 -8.55
C GLU A 185 25.31 32.96 -7.69
N GLY A 186 25.94 33.14 -6.55
CA GLY A 186 25.71 34.34 -5.76
C GLY A 186 25.62 34.18 -4.26
N LEU A 187 26.06 33.09 -3.70
CA LEU A 187 26.44 33.10 -2.30
C LEU A 187 27.66 34.00 -2.20
N ALA A 188 27.48 35.21 -1.62
CA ALA A 188 28.57 36.08 -1.25
C ALA A 188 29.66 35.23 -0.57
N PRO A 189 30.96 35.50 -0.85
CA PRO A 189 32.03 34.72 -0.25
C PRO A 189 31.86 34.82 1.28
N ALA A 190 31.54 33.70 1.89
CA ALA A 190 31.47 33.58 3.34
C ALA A 190 32.80 34.10 3.88
N ALA A 191 32.73 35.04 4.81
CA ALA A 191 33.89 35.59 5.47
C ALA A 191 34.85 34.48 5.87
N LYS A 192 36.12 34.64 5.47
CA LYS A 192 37.20 33.68 5.75
C LYS A 192 37.52 33.69 7.26
N THR A 193 36.69 32.98 8.03
CA THR A 193 37.02 32.71 9.43
C THR A 193 36.25 31.51 9.91
N GLN A 194 36.84 30.45 9.76
CA GLN A 194 36.85 29.16 10.44
C GLN A 194 36.98 28.04 9.41
N LYS A 195 37.99 27.21 9.57
CA LYS A 195 38.07 25.91 8.88
C LYS A 195 36.88 25.06 9.30
N SER A 196 35.75 25.24 8.62
CA SER A 196 34.64 24.31 8.78
C SER A 196 35.10 22.96 8.24
N ARG A 197 35.21 21.97 9.09
CA ARG A 197 35.33 20.59 8.66
C ARG A 197 34.06 20.26 7.90
N GLN A 198 34.14 20.20 6.57
CA GLN A 198 33.07 19.64 5.76
C GLN A 198 33.02 18.15 6.04
N PHE A 199 32.12 17.75 6.87
CA PHE A 199 31.70 16.35 6.93
C PHE A 199 30.84 16.11 5.69
N GLY A 200 31.27 15.22 4.80
CA GLY A 200 30.42 14.76 3.71
C GLY A 200 29.23 14.04 4.30
N VAL A 201 28.10 14.76 4.46
CA VAL A 201 26.82 14.10 4.78
C VAL A 201 26.45 13.31 3.53
N MET A 202 26.48 11.98 3.61
CA MET A 202 25.89 11.13 2.58
C MET A 202 24.45 11.58 2.36
N GLY A 203 24.17 12.22 1.23
CA GLY A 203 22.86 12.75 0.91
C GLY A 203 22.82 14.21 0.48
N LEU A 204 23.93 14.84 0.15
CA LEU A 204 23.91 16.09 -0.60
C LEU A 204 23.31 15.81 -1.97
N VAL A 205 22.01 16.01 -2.08
CA VAL A 205 21.31 15.87 -3.33
C VAL A 205 21.65 17.08 -4.20
N ARG A 206 22.35 16.83 -5.30
CA ARG A 206 22.62 17.85 -6.32
C ARG A 206 21.43 17.91 -7.26
N GLY A 207 20.65 18.97 -7.20
CA GLY A 207 19.52 19.18 -8.12
C GLY A 207 18.57 20.30 -7.66
N PRO A 208 17.68 20.78 -8.54
CA PRO A 208 16.76 21.88 -8.25
C PRO A 208 15.54 21.35 -7.48
N PHE A 209 15.64 21.19 -6.18
CA PHE A 209 14.49 20.94 -5.31
C PHE A 209 14.64 21.75 -4.03
N ASN A 210 13.50 22.08 -3.44
CA ASN A 210 13.45 22.77 -2.19
C ASN A 210 14.14 21.94 -1.11
N LYS A 211 15.38 22.27 -0.81
CA LYS A 211 16.04 21.72 0.37
C LYS A 211 15.34 22.33 1.59
N VAL A 212 14.79 21.48 2.45
CA VAL A 212 14.55 21.87 3.83
C VAL A 212 15.91 22.31 4.37
N GLY A 213 16.03 23.54 4.85
CA GLY A 213 17.30 24.09 5.32
C GLY A 213 17.94 23.15 6.34
N ASN A 214 19.21 22.82 6.14
CA ASN A 214 20.00 21.99 7.05
C ASN A 214 20.52 22.79 8.26
N THR A 215 19.75 23.77 8.73
CA THR A 215 20.07 24.48 9.96
C THR A 215 19.56 23.70 11.15
N PRO A 216 20.25 23.76 12.32
CA PRO A 216 19.77 23.13 13.55
C PRO A 216 18.33 23.49 13.91
N ASP A 217 17.90 24.70 13.54
CA ASP A 217 16.57 25.21 13.84
C ASP A 217 15.44 24.56 13.03
N ASN A 218 15.78 23.97 11.87
CA ASN A 218 14.83 23.35 10.93
C ASN A 218 14.97 21.83 10.81
N THR A 219 15.74 21.21 11.69
CA THR A 219 15.98 19.75 11.64
C THR A 219 15.68 19.13 12.99
N VAL A 220 15.22 17.89 12.95
CA VAL A 220 15.06 17.06 14.14
C VAL A 220 16.19 16.04 14.16
N TYR A 221 16.91 15.95 15.27
CA TYR A 221 17.93 14.93 15.44
C TYR A 221 17.31 13.54 15.36
N SER A 222 17.92 12.65 14.59
CA SER A 222 17.46 11.24 14.48
C SER A 222 17.47 10.55 15.83
N TRP A 223 18.50 10.81 16.64
CA TRP A 223 18.63 10.32 18.01
C TRP A 223 18.82 11.52 18.98
N PRO A 224 18.05 11.58 20.07
CA PRO A 224 16.97 10.66 20.48
C PRO A 224 15.59 11.04 19.92
N ASN A 225 15.41 12.25 19.37
CA ASN A 225 14.11 12.89 19.15
C ASN A 225 13.22 12.15 18.16
N LEU A 226 13.70 11.92 16.94
CA LEU A 226 12.93 11.20 15.92
C LEU A 226 12.67 9.75 16.35
N PHE A 227 13.70 9.09 16.90
CA PHE A 227 13.60 7.71 17.37
C PHE A 227 12.52 7.54 18.45
N ILE A 228 12.46 8.47 19.44
CA ILE A 228 11.44 8.42 20.50
C ILE A 228 10.04 8.60 19.91
N ALA A 229 9.86 9.53 18.97
CA ALA A 229 8.58 9.74 18.30
C ALA A 229 8.15 8.49 17.49
N GLU A 230 9.06 7.89 16.75
CA GLU A 230 8.80 6.66 15.99
C GLU A 230 8.49 5.47 16.91
N LEU A 231 9.23 5.32 18.02
CA LEU A 231 8.98 4.28 19.01
C LEU A 231 7.61 4.45 19.68
N PHE A 232 7.22 5.69 19.99
CA PHE A 232 5.89 6.00 20.53
C PHE A 232 4.78 5.64 19.53
N CYS A 233 4.91 6.03 18.26
CA CYS A 233 3.96 5.67 17.21
C CYS A 233 3.88 4.15 17.01
N PHE A 234 5.02 3.46 17.05
CA PHE A 234 5.07 2.01 16.98
C PHE A 234 4.31 1.36 18.15
N ALA A 235 4.62 1.78 19.39
CA ALA A 235 3.95 1.27 20.57
C ALA A 235 2.44 1.50 20.54
N LEU A 236 2.01 2.71 20.15
CA LEU A 236 0.59 3.04 19.99
C LEU A 236 -0.09 2.14 18.94
N THR A 237 0.57 1.91 17.81
CA THR A 237 0.05 1.03 16.75
C THR A 237 -0.08 -0.41 17.25
N VAL A 238 0.92 -0.92 17.94
CA VAL A 238 0.88 -2.28 18.53
C VAL A 238 -0.26 -2.39 19.53
N VAL A 239 -0.41 -1.42 20.44
CA VAL A 239 -1.52 -1.40 21.41
C VAL A 239 -2.87 -1.35 20.71
N ALA A 240 -3.03 -0.52 19.70
CA ALA A 240 -4.28 -0.43 18.93
C ALA A 240 -4.64 -1.76 18.26
N ILE A 241 -3.67 -2.41 17.60
CA ILE A 241 -3.87 -3.73 16.97
C ILE A 241 -4.19 -4.78 18.05
N LEU A 242 -3.50 -4.76 19.18
CA LEU A 242 -3.75 -5.68 20.29
C LEU A 242 -5.18 -5.53 20.83
N VAL A 243 -5.61 -4.30 21.12
CA VAL A 243 -6.97 -4.02 21.60
C VAL A 243 -8.02 -4.49 20.58
N MET A 244 -7.84 -4.15 19.30
CA MET A 244 -8.73 -4.64 18.24
C MET A 244 -8.78 -6.16 18.21
N SER A 245 -7.65 -6.82 18.39
CA SER A 245 -7.53 -8.29 18.33
C SER A 245 -8.15 -9.00 19.54
N LEU A 246 -8.26 -8.32 20.66
CA LEU A 246 -8.95 -8.83 21.85
C LEU A 246 -10.48 -8.67 21.75
N VAL A 247 -10.94 -7.64 21.06
CA VAL A 247 -12.37 -7.30 20.96
C VAL A 247 -13.03 -7.89 19.71
N LEU A 248 -12.31 -7.94 18.59
CA LEU A 248 -12.85 -8.31 17.29
C LEU A 248 -12.18 -9.60 16.77
N ASN A 249 -12.96 -10.67 16.73
CA ASN A 249 -12.48 -11.92 16.15
C ASN A 249 -12.37 -11.84 14.62
N ALA A 250 -11.29 -12.41 14.08
CA ALA A 250 -11.17 -12.61 12.65
C ALA A 250 -12.24 -13.60 12.19
N PRO A 251 -13.08 -13.26 11.19
CA PRO A 251 -14.11 -14.17 10.72
C PRO A 251 -13.50 -15.46 10.14
N LEU A 252 -14.23 -16.55 10.26
CA LEU A 252 -13.97 -17.81 9.60
C LEU A 252 -15.34 -18.36 9.19
N GLU A 253 -15.54 -18.51 7.89
CA GLU A 253 -16.79 -19.03 7.33
C GLU A 253 -16.81 -20.56 7.35
N ALA A 254 -17.90 -21.16 6.86
CA ALA A 254 -17.98 -22.60 6.67
C ALA A 254 -16.86 -23.11 5.74
N PRO A 255 -16.46 -24.40 5.84
CA PRO A 255 -15.49 -24.98 4.92
C PRO A 255 -15.88 -24.77 3.46
N ALA A 256 -14.87 -24.65 2.61
CA ALA A 256 -15.06 -24.44 1.17
C ALA A 256 -15.95 -25.51 0.52
N ASP A 257 -16.99 -25.05 -0.16
CA ASP A 257 -17.90 -25.89 -0.96
C ASP A 257 -18.09 -25.25 -2.34
N ALA A 258 -17.64 -25.98 -3.36
CA ALA A 258 -17.73 -25.54 -4.75
C ALA A 258 -19.15 -25.53 -5.31
N THR A 259 -20.09 -26.21 -4.64
CA THR A 259 -21.50 -26.35 -5.09
C THR A 259 -22.42 -25.26 -4.55
N HIS A 260 -22.04 -24.58 -3.48
CA HIS A 260 -22.87 -23.59 -2.80
C HIS A 260 -22.15 -22.22 -2.67
N PRO A 261 -22.15 -21.38 -3.73
CA PRO A 261 -21.54 -20.06 -3.66
C PRO A 261 -22.27 -19.15 -2.67
N PRO A 262 -21.54 -18.41 -1.81
CA PRO A 262 -22.16 -17.38 -0.95
C PRO A 262 -22.83 -16.30 -1.80
N ASN A 263 -24.02 -15.87 -1.40
CA ASN A 263 -24.78 -14.89 -2.16
C ASN A 263 -25.32 -13.74 -1.26
N PRO A 264 -24.71 -12.54 -1.27
CA PRO A 264 -23.57 -12.16 -2.10
C PRO A 264 -22.21 -12.61 -1.51
N SER A 265 -21.25 -12.96 -2.38
CA SER A 265 -19.85 -13.15 -1.99
C SER A 265 -19.13 -11.81 -2.04
N LYS A 266 -18.87 -11.17 -0.88
CA LYS A 266 -18.20 -9.88 -0.79
C LYS A 266 -16.72 -10.03 -0.46
N ALA A 267 -15.87 -9.40 -1.27
CA ALA A 267 -14.45 -9.29 -0.99
C ALA A 267 -14.18 -8.41 0.26
N PRO A 268 -12.98 -8.47 0.87
CA PRO A 268 -12.57 -7.50 1.87
C PRO A 268 -12.70 -6.05 1.36
N TRP A 269 -12.97 -5.11 2.28
CA TRP A 269 -13.30 -3.71 1.96
C TRP A 269 -12.34 -3.06 0.93
N TYR A 270 -11.05 -3.35 0.99
CA TYR A 270 -10.05 -2.79 0.09
C TYR A 270 -10.07 -3.37 -1.34
N PHE A 271 -10.78 -4.46 -1.57
CA PHE A 271 -11.06 -5.02 -2.89
C PHE A 271 -12.48 -4.75 -3.39
N LEU A 272 -13.38 -4.25 -2.53
CA LEU A 272 -14.77 -4.03 -2.94
C LEU A 272 -14.91 -3.00 -4.06
N GLY A 273 -14.04 -1.99 -4.12
CA GLY A 273 -14.03 -1.05 -5.24
C GLY A 273 -13.69 -1.74 -6.57
N LEU A 274 -12.72 -2.65 -6.56
CA LEU A 274 -12.38 -3.49 -7.71
C LEU A 274 -13.52 -4.45 -8.06
N GLN A 275 -14.12 -5.12 -7.07
CA GLN A 275 -15.24 -6.03 -7.27
C GLN A 275 -16.44 -5.31 -7.87
N GLU A 276 -16.74 -4.09 -7.44
CA GLU A 276 -17.79 -3.26 -8.02
C GLU A 276 -17.50 -2.94 -9.49
N MET A 277 -16.27 -2.54 -9.83
CA MET A 277 -15.88 -2.30 -11.23
C MET A 277 -16.03 -3.56 -12.10
N VAL A 278 -15.64 -4.72 -11.58
CA VAL A 278 -15.75 -6.02 -12.28
C VAL A 278 -17.22 -6.37 -12.56
N SER A 279 -18.15 -6.00 -11.71
CA SER A 279 -19.59 -6.27 -11.91
C SER A 279 -20.17 -5.57 -13.13
N TYR A 280 -19.57 -4.45 -13.58
CA TYR A 280 -19.97 -3.78 -14.82
C TYR A 280 -19.27 -4.36 -16.06
N SER A 281 -17.99 -4.74 -15.94
CA SER A 281 -17.23 -5.37 -17.02
C SER A 281 -16.04 -6.13 -16.44
N ALA A 282 -15.99 -7.42 -16.68
CA ALA A 282 -14.89 -8.27 -16.21
C ALA A 282 -13.52 -7.82 -16.77
N PHE A 283 -13.46 -7.48 -18.06
CA PHE A 283 -12.23 -7.00 -18.69
C PHE A 283 -11.86 -5.60 -18.22
N TRP A 284 -12.75 -4.60 -18.40
CA TRP A 284 -12.42 -3.22 -18.06
C TRP A 284 -12.27 -3.02 -16.56
N GLY A 285 -13.17 -3.58 -15.76
CA GLY A 285 -13.13 -3.45 -14.30
C GLY A 285 -12.02 -4.27 -13.65
N GLY A 286 -11.71 -5.45 -14.20
CA GLY A 286 -10.72 -6.37 -13.62
C GLY A 286 -9.29 -6.15 -14.12
N ILE A 287 -9.10 -5.81 -15.38
CA ILE A 287 -7.79 -5.69 -16.04
C ILE A 287 -7.54 -4.28 -16.55
N GLY A 288 -8.42 -3.74 -17.41
CA GLY A 288 -8.15 -2.52 -18.18
C GLY A 288 -7.93 -1.30 -17.28
N ILE A 289 -8.91 -0.93 -16.47
CA ILE A 289 -8.83 0.25 -15.58
C ILE A 289 -7.77 0.08 -14.48
N PRO A 290 -7.67 -1.06 -13.77
CA PRO A 290 -6.61 -1.25 -12.78
C PRO A 290 -5.20 -1.16 -13.37
N THR A 291 -4.98 -1.76 -14.55
CA THR A 291 -3.69 -1.67 -15.25
C THR A 291 -3.39 -0.21 -15.63
N LEU A 292 -4.38 0.51 -16.17
CA LEU A 292 -4.22 1.92 -16.49
C LEU A 292 -3.85 2.75 -15.25
N TYR A 293 -4.47 2.49 -14.09
CA TYR A 293 -4.12 3.16 -12.84
C TYR A 293 -2.67 2.91 -12.44
N VAL A 294 -2.23 1.66 -12.50
CA VAL A 294 -0.84 1.31 -12.18
C VAL A 294 0.14 1.98 -13.14
N VAL A 295 -0.14 1.95 -14.44
CA VAL A 295 0.70 2.61 -15.47
C VAL A 295 0.77 4.11 -15.23
N LEU A 296 -0.36 4.77 -14.95
CA LEU A 296 -0.38 6.20 -14.65
C LEU A 296 0.39 6.53 -13.37
N LEU A 297 0.29 5.72 -12.31
CA LEU A 297 1.07 5.90 -11.10
C LEU A 297 2.58 5.75 -11.37
N VAL A 298 2.98 4.77 -12.15
CA VAL A 298 4.40 4.57 -12.52
C VAL A 298 4.92 5.72 -13.36
N LEU A 299 4.13 6.21 -14.31
CA LEU A 299 4.52 7.31 -15.21
C LEU A 299 4.41 8.70 -14.58
N LEU A 300 3.70 8.82 -13.46
CA LEU A 300 3.41 10.09 -12.81
C LEU A 300 4.62 11.02 -12.62
N PRO A 301 5.77 10.58 -12.08
CA PRO A 301 6.93 11.46 -11.89
C PRO A 301 7.52 11.98 -13.20
N TYR A 302 7.30 11.28 -14.30
CA TYR A 302 7.77 11.67 -15.63
C TYR A 302 6.78 12.57 -16.37
N LEU A 303 5.51 12.54 -15.98
CA LEU A 303 4.46 13.42 -16.52
C LEU A 303 4.38 14.75 -15.75
N ASP A 304 4.47 14.68 -14.41
CA ASP A 304 4.41 15.85 -13.51
C ASP A 304 5.83 16.29 -13.08
N ARG A 305 6.59 16.84 -14.02
CA ARG A 305 8.02 17.17 -13.86
C ARG A 305 8.32 18.47 -13.13
N GLY A 306 7.33 19.33 -12.89
CA GLY A 306 7.55 20.62 -12.24
C GLY A 306 8.08 20.46 -10.80
N THR A 307 8.92 21.38 -10.34
CA THR A 307 9.44 21.39 -8.96
C THR A 307 8.63 22.29 -8.02
N ARG A 308 7.82 23.20 -8.58
CA ARG A 308 7.00 24.12 -7.79
C ARG A 308 5.96 23.39 -6.93
N GLY A 309 5.86 23.78 -5.68
CA GLY A 309 4.91 23.21 -4.72
C GLY A 309 5.25 21.82 -4.21
N THR A 310 6.48 21.33 -4.43
CA THR A 310 6.99 20.10 -3.82
C THR A 310 7.16 20.29 -2.31
N GLY A 311 6.67 19.37 -1.50
CA GLY A 311 6.65 19.47 -0.02
C GLY A 311 5.41 20.19 0.53
N ILE A 312 4.58 20.82 -0.31
CA ILE A 312 3.39 21.56 0.10
C ILE A 312 2.14 20.74 -0.19
N TRP A 313 1.32 20.51 0.84
CA TRP A 313 0.04 19.82 0.71
C TRP A 313 -0.90 20.58 -0.22
N PHE A 314 -1.54 19.87 -1.16
CA PHE A 314 -2.55 20.40 -2.07
C PHE A 314 -2.11 21.66 -2.84
N SER A 315 -0.80 21.79 -3.13
CA SER A 315 -0.25 22.97 -3.80
C SER A 315 -1.04 23.36 -5.06
N ARG A 316 -1.35 24.66 -5.20
CA ARG A 316 -2.03 25.22 -6.37
C ARG A 316 -1.26 25.01 -7.67
N HIS A 317 0.06 24.90 -7.60
CA HIS A 317 0.90 24.60 -8.77
C HIS A 317 0.69 23.20 -9.34
N ARG A 318 -0.05 22.34 -8.61
CA ARG A 318 -0.38 20.96 -8.97
C ARG A 318 -1.88 20.71 -9.03
N LEU A 319 -2.68 21.76 -9.27
CA LEU A 319 -4.14 21.69 -9.20
C LEU A 319 -4.69 20.55 -10.07
N LEU A 320 -4.24 20.46 -11.35
CA LEU A 320 -4.71 19.42 -12.26
C LEU A 320 -4.42 18.00 -11.74
N ALA A 321 -3.16 17.74 -11.34
CA ALA A 321 -2.77 16.43 -10.80
C ALA A 321 -3.55 16.10 -9.52
N ASN A 322 -3.66 17.06 -8.60
CA ASN A 322 -4.41 16.89 -7.37
C ASN A 322 -5.89 16.61 -7.63
N THR A 323 -6.52 17.33 -8.57
CA THR A 323 -7.93 17.13 -8.93
C THR A 323 -8.16 15.74 -9.53
N ILE A 324 -7.35 15.33 -10.52
CA ILE A 324 -7.47 14.01 -11.15
C ILE A 324 -7.33 12.91 -10.10
N PHE A 325 -6.28 12.96 -9.30
CA PHE A 325 -6.04 11.93 -8.27
C PHE A 325 -7.17 11.89 -7.23
N THR A 326 -7.65 13.05 -6.79
CA THR A 326 -8.76 13.13 -5.83
C THR A 326 -10.04 12.54 -6.41
N LEU A 327 -10.36 12.84 -7.68
CA LEU A 327 -11.53 12.26 -8.35
C LEU A 327 -11.40 10.73 -8.44
N LEU A 328 -10.24 10.20 -8.82
CA LEU A 328 -10.00 8.75 -8.87
C LEU A 328 -10.14 8.11 -7.48
N LEU A 329 -9.60 8.75 -6.45
CA LEU A 329 -9.72 8.28 -5.07
C LEU A 329 -11.18 8.29 -4.61
N ILE A 330 -11.92 9.38 -4.84
CA ILE A 330 -13.34 9.47 -4.49
C ILE A 330 -14.14 8.41 -5.25
N THR A 331 -13.89 8.22 -6.54
CA THR A 331 -14.59 7.19 -7.33
C THR A 331 -14.37 5.80 -6.75
N ASN A 332 -13.13 5.47 -6.36
CA ASN A 332 -12.85 4.19 -5.71
C ASN A 332 -13.55 4.05 -4.35
N LEU A 333 -13.57 5.12 -3.53
CA LEU A 333 -14.30 5.14 -2.27
C LEU A 333 -15.81 4.98 -2.46
N VAL A 334 -16.38 5.62 -3.47
CA VAL A 334 -17.81 5.48 -3.82
C VAL A 334 -18.11 4.03 -4.21
N PHE A 335 -17.30 3.41 -5.06
CA PHE A 335 -17.48 2.00 -5.42
C PHE A 335 -17.34 1.08 -4.21
N MET A 336 -16.39 1.36 -3.32
CA MET A 336 -16.24 0.60 -2.07
C MET A 336 -17.49 0.73 -1.19
N ILE A 337 -18.08 1.92 -1.07
CA ILE A 337 -19.33 2.16 -0.31
C ILE A 337 -20.50 1.43 -0.98
N ILE A 338 -20.64 1.50 -2.30
CA ILE A 338 -21.67 0.79 -3.05
C ILE A 338 -21.55 -0.72 -2.82
N GLY A 339 -20.37 -1.30 -3.02
CA GLY A 339 -20.12 -2.72 -2.80
C GLY A 339 -20.37 -3.17 -1.37
N SER A 340 -20.04 -2.31 -0.38
CA SER A 340 -20.23 -2.64 1.04
C SER A 340 -21.69 -2.63 1.46
N PHE A 341 -22.44 -1.59 1.12
CA PHE A 341 -23.75 -1.29 1.73
C PHE A 341 -24.93 -1.42 0.75
N PHE A 342 -24.69 -1.28 -0.56
CA PHE A 342 -25.76 -1.21 -1.54
C PHE A 342 -25.84 -2.43 -2.46
N ARG A 343 -25.07 -3.50 -2.20
CA ARG A 343 -25.12 -4.76 -2.94
C ARG A 343 -25.65 -5.89 -2.06
N GLY A 344 -26.71 -6.51 -2.52
CA GLY A 344 -27.39 -7.66 -1.93
C GLY A 344 -27.25 -8.93 -2.78
N PRO A 345 -28.14 -9.91 -2.59
CA PRO A 345 -28.13 -11.16 -3.35
C PRO A 345 -28.06 -10.94 -4.86
N ASN A 346 -27.31 -11.78 -5.57
CA ASN A 346 -27.06 -11.69 -7.00
C ASN A 346 -26.43 -10.33 -7.43
N TRP A 347 -25.74 -9.67 -6.51
CA TRP A 347 -25.17 -8.34 -6.69
C TRP A 347 -26.19 -7.25 -7.07
N ALA A 348 -27.47 -7.50 -6.76
CA ALA A 348 -28.56 -6.55 -6.98
C ALA A 348 -28.38 -5.31 -6.09
N LEU A 349 -28.83 -4.14 -6.59
CA LEU A 349 -28.87 -2.93 -5.77
C LEU A 349 -29.96 -3.08 -4.72
N VAL A 350 -29.61 -2.83 -3.46
CA VAL A 350 -30.50 -2.86 -2.30
C VAL A 350 -30.34 -1.60 -1.47
N THR A 351 -31.38 -1.21 -0.76
CA THR A 351 -31.29 -0.18 0.28
C THR A 351 -30.61 -0.76 1.52
N PRO A 352 -29.70 -0.05 2.19
CA PRO A 352 -28.93 -0.59 3.32
C PRO A 352 -29.77 -0.76 4.61
N TRP A 353 -31.05 -0.40 4.63
CA TRP A 353 -32.03 -0.51 5.72
C TRP A 353 -33.41 -0.97 5.25
#